data_8c7ddf0ff1f3d404ee83ed588a4357f0
#
_entry.id   8c7ddf0ff1f3d404ee83ed588a4357f0
#
_cell.length_a   1.000
_cell.length_b   1.000
_cell.length_c   1.000
_cell.angle_alpha   90.00
_cell.angle_beta   90.00
_cell.angle_gamma   90.00
#
_symmetry.space_group_name_H-M   'P 1'
#
loop_
_entity.id
_entity.type
_entity.pdbx_description
1 polymer ?
#
loop_
_entity_poly.entity_id
_entity_poly.type
_entity_poly.pdbx_seq_one_letter_code
_entity_poly.pdbx_strand_id
1 'polypeptide(L)'
;MGALLLDSINQPRDLKQLNEQQVKQLCAEIRQFLLENISKTGGHLASNLGVVELTVALHRVLDTPQDKIVFDVGHQCYTHKILTGRRGQFDKLRQLDGISGFPNPNESEHDAFIAGHGNTALSLAIGMAWAKKLHHEAGLVVAVIGDGAFTGGMVYEGMNNIEQLDNLLVILNDNKMSISKNVGALARYLTHLRTTTAYFDAKDNVRSFLDGVPLVGAPLKKNITECKTLLRRAMYHSTMFEDMGFQYIGPVDGHNVEELERTLRTIRNRQGPHFLHVITKKGKGYQPAEVNPGNYHGVSAFDPDGMPDPEVAPKESFSTVFGNALVTEGDRNPNICAITAAMKYGTGLQFFAHSHPERFFDVGMAEQHAVTFAAGLASQGMLPVVCIYSTFLQRSYDQIIHDVNLLRENVVFAIDRAGFVPADGETHQGIYDPAFLSQLGMPLYAPSNYQELNYWLQQLLSDRFHGPRAIRYPRGGQDAALAEFGCTGEDYDFLRKVDDATIVLVSYADELADLLQAERELQQKSIACDVIKAVKLYPFTDKMIADLSKHKIILFAEECIANGSIGEHLEYALQQNGWNGRFIHCAVRNACLPHASVAQIKQATGLDAAHLVQAVQMAVTKGENLL
;
A
#
# COMPACT_ATOMS: atom_id res chain seq x y z
N MET A 1 2.16 -17.38 -36.72
CA MET A 1 1.73 -16.05 -36.26
C MET A 1 2.72 -15.06 -36.83
N GLY A 2 2.28 -13.95 -37.43
CA GLY A 2 3.19 -12.87 -37.85
C GLY A 2 3.90 -12.27 -36.65
N ALA A 3 5.09 -11.69 -36.85
CA ALA A 3 5.78 -10.97 -35.77
C ALA A 3 4.90 -9.83 -35.23
N LEU A 4 4.74 -9.73 -33.90
CA LEU A 4 3.99 -8.65 -33.29
C LEU A 4 4.76 -7.33 -33.40
N LEU A 5 4.06 -6.22 -33.57
CA LEU A 5 4.70 -4.89 -33.58
C LEU A 5 5.41 -4.63 -32.24
N LEU A 6 4.82 -5.09 -31.12
CA LEU A 6 5.38 -5.03 -29.78
C LEU A 6 6.79 -5.68 -29.69
N ASP A 7 7.09 -6.68 -30.53
CA ASP A 7 8.41 -7.33 -30.56
C ASP A 7 9.53 -6.41 -31.04
N SER A 8 9.18 -5.37 -31.79
CA SER A 8 10.13 -4.36 -32.28
C SER A 8 10.38 -3.21 -31.30
N ILE A 9 9.62 -3.13 -30.20
CA ILE A 9 9.71 -2.06 -29.21
C ILE A 9 10.57 -2.51 -28.03
N ASN A 10 11.77 -1.95 -27.90
CA ASN A 10 12.71 -2.27 -26.82
C ASN A 10 13.08 -1.05 -25.97
N GLN A 11 12.79 0.16 -26.44
CA GLN A 11 13.09 1.41 -25.73
C GLN A 11 12.12 2.50 -26.18
N PRO A 12 11.92 3.58 -25.38
CA PRO A 12 10.95 4.62 -25.67
C PRO A 12 11.12 5.31 -27.03
N ARG A 13 12.35 5.44 -27.55
CA ARG A 13 12.61 6.07 -28.86
C ARG A 13 11.98 5.29 -30.01
N ASP A 14 11.80 3.98 -29.87
CA ASP A 14 11.24 3.14 -30.94
C ASP A 14 9.77 3.52 -31.23
N LEU A 15 9.06 4.05 -30.21
CA LEU A 15 7.68 4.52 -30.33
C LEU A 15 7.51 5.76 -31.18
N LYS A 16 8.56 6.61 -31.27
CA LYS A 16 8.46 7.93 -31.89
C LYS A 16 8.33 7.85 -33.44
N GLN A 17 8.65 6.71 -34.02
CA GLN A 17 8.57 6.46 -35.45
C GLN A 17 7.25 5.83 -35.92
N LEU A 18 6.41 5.38 -34.98
CA LEU A 18 5.15 4.70 -35.29
C LEU A 18 4.10 5.69 -35.84
N ASN A 19 3.37 5.28 -36.85
CA ASN A 19 2.19 6.00 -37.32
C ASN A 19 0.97 5.67 -36.40
N GLU A 20 -0.13 6.40 -36.59
CA GLU A 20 -1.35 6.26 -35.76
C GLU A 20 -1.94 4.85 -35.75
N GLN A 21 -1.97 4.18 -36.94
CA GLN A 21 -2.49 2.82 -37.03
C GLN A 21 -1.62 1.83 -36.25
N GLN A 22 -0.29 1.97 -36.36
CA GLN A 22 0.67 1.17 -35.59
C GLN A 22 0.56 1.42 -34.10
N VAL A 23 0.30 2.65 -33.65
CA VAL A 23 0.09 2.96 -32.23
C VAL A 23 -1.16 2.29 -31.69
N LYS A 24 -2.27 2.31 -32.45
CA LYS A 24 -3.50 1.59 -32.05
C LYS A 24 -3.28 0.08 -31.95
N GLN A 25 -2.56 -0.49 -32.92
CA GLN A 25 -2.16 -1.90 -32.90
C GLN A 25 -1.29 -2.22 -31.69
N LEU A 26 -0.26 -1.41 -31.42
CA LEU A 26 0.63 -1.57 -30.27
C LEU A 26 -0.14 -1.57 -28.93
N CYS A 27 -1.07 -0.64 -28.75
CA CYS A 27 -1.91 -0.59 -27.54
C CYS A 27 -2.74 -1.87 -27.36
N ALA A 28 -3.26 -2.45 -28.45
CA ALA A 28 -3.99 -3.72 -28.40
C ALA A 28 -3.06 -4.89 -28.03
N GLU A 29 -1.88 -4.96 -28.65
CA GLU A 29 -0.87 -5.99 -28.37
C GLU A 29 -0.34 -5.91 -26.93
N ILE A 30 -0.13 -4.70 -26.38
CA ILE A 30 0.26 -4.51 -24.97
C ILE A 30 -0.83 -5.03 -24.04
N ARG A 31 -2.12 -4.77 -24.30
CA ARG A 31 -3.22 -5.30 -23.47
C ARG A 31 -3.27 -6.82 -23.47
N GLN A 32 -3.13 -7.42 -24.65
CA GLN A 32 -3.09 -8.87 -24.77
C GLN A 32 -1.89 -9.44 -24.00
N PHE A 33 -0.71 -8.86 -24.15
CA PHE A 33 0.50 -9.24 -23.42
C PHE A 33 0.32 -9.14 -21.90
N LEU A 34 -0.29 -8.05 -21.42
CA LEU A 34 -0.58 -7.87 -19.98
C LEU A 34 -1.53 -8.96 -19.48
N LEU A 35 -2.60 -9.25 -20.20
CA LEU A 35 -3.56 -10.30 -19.82
C LEU A 35 -2.90 -11.67 -19.76
N GLU A 36 -2.13 -12.05 -20.78
CA GLU A 36 -1.45 -13.34 -20.88
C GLU A 36 -0.38 -13.56 -19.80
N ASN A 37 0.32 -12.52 -19.38
CA ASN A 37 1.37 -12.63 -18.37
C ASN A 37 0.79 -12.52 -16.95
N ILE A 38 -0.05 -11.53 -16.66
CA ILE A 38 -0.61 -11.33 -15.32
C ILE A 38 -1.55 -12.47 -14.94
N SER A 39 -2.23 -13.11 -15.90
CA SER A 39 -3.03 -14.31 -15.62
C SER A 39 -2.18 -15.46 -15.06
N LYS A 40 -0.89 -15.53 -15.39
CA LYS A 40 0.06 -16.56 -14.93
C LYS A 40 0.79 -16.17 -13.66
N THR A 41 1.28 -14.92 -13.59
CA THR A 41 2.12 -14.45 -12.47
C THR A 41 1.32 -13.84 -11.32
N GLY A 42 0.06 -13.44 -11.57
CA GLY A 42 -0.63 -12.49 -10.72
C GLY A 42 -0.10 -11.07 -10.91
N GLY A 43 -0.74 -10.10 -10.23
CA GLY A 43 -0.35 -8.70 -10.29
C GLY A 43 -1.52 -7.74 -10.39
N HIS A 44 -1.24 -6.48 -10.74
CA HIS A 44 -2.25 -5.42 -10.86
C HIS A 44 -2.77 -5.34 -12.30
N LEU A 45 -3.92 -5.98 -12.60
CA LEU A 45 -4.43 -6.09 -13.97
C LEU A 45 -5.26 -4.85 -14.38
N ALA A 46 -6.36 -4.58 -13.68
CA ALA A 46 -7.33 -3.58 -14.12
C ALA A 46 -6.75 -2.17 -14.24
N SER A 47 -5.86 -1.81 -13.32
CA SER A 47 -5.20 -0.49 -13.31
C SER A 47 -4.26 -0.32 -14.50
N ASN A 48 -3.51 -1.37 -14.87
CA ASN A 48 -2.60 -1.35 -16.03
C ASN A 48 -3.35 -1.31 -17.35
N LEU A 49 -4.42 -2.11 -17.51
CA LEU A 49 -5.26 -2.08 -18.70
C LEU A 49 -5.88 -0.69 -18.95
N GLY A 50 -6.15 0.06 -17.88
CA GLY A 50 -6.77 1.39 -17.96
C GLY A 50 -5.84 2.51 -18.43
N VAL A 51 -4.51 2.33 -18.40
CA VAL A 51 -3.54 3.40 -18.68
C VAL A 51 -2.60 3.12 -19.86
N VAL A 52 -2.92 2.16 -20.70
CA VAL A 52 -2.06 1.77 -21.83
C VAL A 52 -1.83 2.95 -22.78
N GLU A 53 -2.90 3.58 -23.28
CA GLU A 53 -2.80 4.72 -24.19
C GLU A 53 -2.10 5.92 -23.56
N LEU A 54 -2.44 6.24 -22.30
CA LEU A 54 -1.81 7.32 -21.56
C LEU A 54 -0.29 7.11 -21.46
N THR A 55 0.13 5.89 -21.10
CA THR A 55 1.56 5.57 -20.96
C THR A 55 2.29 5.59 -22.30
N VAL A 56 1.67 5.07 -23.36
CA VAL A 56 2.21 5.14 -24.73
C VAL A 56 2.36 6.61 -25.17
N ALA A 57 1.35 7.46 -24.96
CA ALA A 57 1.40 8.87 -25.31
C ALA A 57 2.52 9.61 -24.53
N LEU A 58 2.69 9.31 -23.25
CA LEU A 58 3.78 9.86 -22.44
C LEU A 58 5.14 9.52 -23.06
N HIS A 59 5.43 8.27 -23.37
CA HIS A 59 6.71 7.84 -23.94
C HIS A 59 6.92 8.29 -25.40
N ARG A 60 5.86 8.64 -26.13
CA ARG A 60 5.97 9.24 -27.46
C ARG A 60 6.32 10.72 -27.43
N VAL A 61 5.98 11.42 -26.34
CA VAL A 61 6.23 12.86 -26.19
C VAL A 61 7.45 13.16 -25.34
N LEU A 62 7.65 12.41 -24.26
CA LEU A 62 8.74 12.63 -23.31
C LEU A 62 10.04 11.93 -23.75
N ASP A 63 11.15 12.45 -23.27
CA ASP A 63 12.50 11.94 -23.50
C ASP A 63 13.07 11.39 -22.17
N THR A 64 12.52 10.25 -21.71
CA THR A 64 13.03 9.57 -20.51
C THR A 64 14.37 8.89 -20.81
N PRO A 65 15.34 8.91 -19.88
CA PRO A 65 15.28 9.31 -18.47
C PRO A 65 15.48 10.79 -18.19
N GLN A 66 15.73 11.65 -19.19
CA GLN A 66 15.90 13.09 -18.98
C GLN A 66 14.61 13.73 -18.45
N ASP A 67 13.47 13.49 -19.10
CA ASP A 67 12.16 13.76 -18.50
C ASP A 67 11.87 12.69 -17.45
N LYS A 68 11.23 13.05 -16.33
CA LYS A 68 10.93 12.13 -15.24
C LYS A 68 9.44 11.84 -15.19
N ILE A 69 9.07 10.57 -15.04
CA ILE A 69 7.69 10.14 -14.79
C ILE A 69 7.65 9.49 -13.41
N VAL A 70 6.90 10.09 -12.48
CA VAL A 70 6.68 9.60 -11.13
C VAL A 70 5.25 9.07 -11.04
N PHE A 71 5.08 7.77 -10.86
CA PHE A 71 3.78 7.14 -10.70
C PHE A 71 3.40 7.10 -9.21
N ASP A 72 2.23 7.65 -8.86
CA ASP A 72 1.70 7.52 -7.49
C ASP A 72 1.21 6.09 -7.25
N VAL A 73 1.51 5.52 -6.09
CA VAL A 73 1.41 4.09 -5.79
C VAL A 73 2.30 3.26 -6.72
N GLY A 74 2.25 3.49 -8.00
CA GLY A 74 3.09 2.84 -9.01
C GLY A 74 2.61 1.48 -9.52
N HIS A 75 1.50 0.97 -9.02
CA HIS A 75 0.92 -0.33 -9.43
C HIS A 75 0.43 -0.35 -10.89
N GLN A 76 0.31 0.79 -11.56
CA GLN A 76 -0.09 0.97 -12.96
C GLN A 76 1.11 1.14 -13.91
N CYS A 77 2.32 0.73 -13.53
CA CYS A 77 3.56 0.97 -14.29
C CYS A 77 3.93 -0.12 -15.30
N TYR A 78 3.11 -1.16 -15.51
CA TYR A 78 3.55 -2.32 -16.31
C TYR A 78 3.75 -1.96 -17.79
N THR A 79 2.88 -1.13 -18.37
CA THR A 79 3.11 -0.60 -19.73
C THR A 79 4.40 0.20 -19.81
N HIS A 80 4.73 1.00 -18.80
CA HIS A 80 6.01 1.70 -18.70
C HIS A 80 7.19 0.72 -18.69
N LYS A 81 7.12 -0.36 -17.89
CA LYS A 81 8.16 -1.40 -17.86
C LYS A 81 8.33 -2.10 -19.22
N ILE A 82 7.23 -2.41 -19.91
CA ILE A 82 7.24 -3.00 -21.25
C ILE A 82 7.98 -2.08 -22.23
N LEU A 83 7.63 -0.80 -22.27
CA LEU A 83 8.16 0.19 -23.20
C LEU A 83 9.61 0.60 -22.91
N THR A 84 10.12 0.31 -21.72
CA THR A 84 11.48 0.60 -21.26
C THR A 84 12.38 -0.65 -21.21
N GLY A 85 12.07 -1.68 -22.01
CA GLY A 85 12.96 -2.80 -22.29
C GLY A 85 12.83 -4.02 -21.37
N ARG A 86 11.87 -4.02 -20.43
CA ARG A 86 11.69 -5.13 -19.45
C ARG A 86 10.65 -6.17 -19.86
N ARG A 87 10.11 -6.09 -21.08
CA ARG A 87 9.08 -7.02 -21.58
C ARG A 87 9.46 -8.49 -21.40
N GLY A 88 10.71 -8.84 -21.71
CA GLY A 88 11.20 -10.22 -21.63
C GLY A 88 11.35 -10.81 -20.24
N GLN A 89 11.02 -10.04 -19.18
CA GLN A 89 11.13 -10.47 -17.79
C GLN A 89 9.76 -10.60 -17.08
N PHE A 90 8.66 -10.44 -17.82
CA PHE A 90 7.31 -10.50 -17.26
C PHE A 90 6.87 -11.88 -16.79
N ASP A 91 7.52 -12.94 -17.26
CA ASP A 91 7.35 -14.30 -16.74
C ASP A 91 7.79 -14.44 -15.28
N LYS A 92 8.64 -13.54 -14.78
CA LYS A 92 9.08 -13.44 -13.39
C LYS A 92 8.57 -12.18 -12.68
N LEU A 93 7.52 -11.55 -13.17
CA LEU A 93 6.93 -10.39 -12.52
C LEU A 93 6.51 -10.73 -11.08
N ARG A 94 6.97 -9.94 -10.08
CA ARG A 94 6.68 -10.10 -8.65
C ARG A 94 7.18 -11.44 -8.06
N GLN A 95 8.26 -11.97 -8.59
CA GLN A 95 8.92 -13.18 -8.11
C GLN A 95 10.37 -12.87 -7.74
N LEU A 96 10.99 -13.78 -6.99
CA LEU A 96 12.41 -13.68 -6.65
C LEU A 96 13.27 -13.64 -7.93
N ASP A 97 14.25 -12.76 -7.95
CA ASP A 97 15.12 -12.50 -9.11
C ASP A 97 14.36 -12.06 -10.38
N GLY A 98 13.16 -11.56 -10.22
CA GLY A 98 12.33 -11.00 -11.27
C GLY A 98 12.17 -9.48 -11.15
N ILE A 99 11.25 -8.92 -11.95
CA ILE A 99 10.93 -7.49 -11.90
C ILE A 99 9.86 -7.19 -10.85
N SER A 100 10.00 -6.03 -10.21
CA SER A 100 9.03 -5.52 -9.22
C SER A 100 7.67 -5.21 -9.85
N GLY A 101 6.61 -5.35 -9.07
CA GLY A 101 5.26 -4.89 -9.42
C GLY A 101 5.10 -3.37 -9.37
N PHE A 102 6.16 -2.64 -9.00
CA PHE A 102 6.20 -1.17 -8.87
C PHE A 102 7.45 -0.61 -9.57
N PRO A 103 7.51 0.70 -9.88
CA PRO A 103 8.73 1.33 -10.34
C PRO A 103 9.87 1.13 -9.34
N ASN A 104 11.05 0.78 -9.85
CA ASN A 104 12.26 0.60 -9.06
C ASN A 104 13.48 1.11 -9.83
N PRO A 105 14.16 2.18 -9.37
CA PRO A 105 15.35 2.73 -10.02
C PRO A 105 16.52 1.73 -10.15
N ASN A 106 16.54 0.69 -9.33
CA ASN A 106 17.55 -0.37 -9.46
C ASN A 106 17.32 -1.29 -10.67
N GLU A 107 16.11 -1.27 -11.25
CA GLU A 107 15.79 -2.06 -12.45
C GLU A 107 16.04 -1.28 -13.74
N SER A 108 15.81 0.03 -13.74
CA SER A 108 15.87 0.86 -14.94
C SER A 108 16.09 2.34 -14.61
N GLU A 109 16.94 3.01 -15.38
CA GLU A 109 17.13 4.47 -15.32
C GLU A 109 15.86 5.28 -15.67
N HIS A 110 14.89 4.63 -16.34
CA HIS A 110 13.60 5.23 -16.66
C HIS A 110 12.64 5.30 -15.46
N ASP A 111 12.87 4.51 -14.41
CA ASP A 111 12.09 4.55 -13.18
C ASP A 111 12.62 5.70 -12.30
N ALA A 112 11.88 6.80 -12.25
CA ALA A 112 12.36 8.03 -11.60
C ALA A 112 12.53 7.89 -10.08
N PHE A 113 11.72 7.07 -9.42
CA PHE A 113 11.75 6.82 -7.98
C PHE A 113 11.07 5.50 -7.64
N ILE A 114 11.38 4.95 -6.45
CA ILE A 114 10.66 3.79 -5.92
C ILE A 114 9.22 4.19 -5.58
N ALA A 115 8.26 3.32 -5.87
CA ALA A 115 6.86 3.54 -5.51
C ALA A 115 6.27 2.29 -4.84
N GLY A 116 5.10 2.42 -4.26
CA GLY A 116 4.37 1.38 -3.49
C GLY A 116 3.31 2.00 -2.59
N HIS A 117 3.67 3.05 -1.85
CA HIS A 117 2.74 3.86 -1.06
C HIS A 117 2.17 5.01 -1.89
N GLY A 118 0.90 5.35 -1.68
CA GLY A 118 0.23 6.46 -2.38
C GLY A 118 0.50 7.83 -1.79
N ASN A 119 0.06 8.87 -2.48
CA ASN A 119 0.08 10.28 -2.13
C ASN A 119 1.48 10.95 -2.15
N THR A 120 2.52 10.27 -2.57
CA THR A 120 3.90 10.77 -2.51
C THR A 120 4.41 11.37 -3.82
N ALA A 121 3.82 10.97 -4.96
CA ALA A 121 4.34 11.31 -6.28
C ALA A 121 4.42 12.80 -6.56
N LEU A 122 3.44 13.59 -6.10
CA LEU A 122 3.46 15.04 -6.31
C LEU A 122 4.61 15.71 -5.56
N SER A 123 4.80 15.38 -4.28
CA SER A 123 5.90 15.95 -3.48
C SER A 123 7.27 15.55 -4.05
N LEU A 124 7.43 14.30 -4.50
CA LEU A 124 8.64 13.84 -5.19
C LEU A 124 8.87 14.61 -6.50
N ALA A 125 7.83 14.77 -7.32
CA ALA A 125 7.92 15.49 -8.58
C ALA A 125 8.28 16.97 -8.38
N ILE A 126 7.72 17.63 -7.36
CA ILE A 126 8.08 19.00 -6.99
C ILE A 126 9.56 19.08 -6.60
N GLY A 127 10.05 18.17 -5.76
CA GLY A 127 11.47 18.11 -5.38
C GLY A 127 12.39 17.94 -6.58
N MET A 128 12.04 17.02 -7.50
CA MET A 128 12.79 16.79 -8.74
C MET A 128 12.75 18.00 -9.67
N ALA A 129 11.60 18.65 -9.82
CA ALA A 129 11.44 19.84 -10.66
C ALA A 129 12.29 21.02 -10.12
N TRP A 130 12.32 21.22 -8.79
CA TRP A 130 13.19 22.19 -8.15
C TRP A 130 14.66 21.86 -8.33
N ALA A 131 15.08 20.60 -8.17
CA ALA A 131 16.47 20.18 -8.37
C ALA A 131 16.93 20.49 -9.80
N LYS A 132 16.12 20.13 -10.81
CA LYS A 132 16.41 20.47 -12.21
C LYS A 132 16.54 21.99 -12.43
N LYS A 133 15.64 22.77 -11.87
CA LYS A 133 15.67 24.23 -11.94
C LYS A 133 16.95 24.81 -11.33
N LEU A 134 17.33 24.37 -10.15
CA LEU A 134 18.54 24.81 -9.44
C LEU A 134 19.84 24.40 -10.17
N HIS A 135 19.83 23.24 -10.82
CA HIS A 135 20.96 22.75 -11.63
C HIS A 135 20.95 23.31 -13.06
N HIS A 136 19.95 24.11 -13.44
CA HIS A 136 19.73 24.56 -14.82
C HIS A 136 19.61 23.43 -15.84
N GLU A 137 19.07 22.29 -15.41
CA GLU A 137 18.82 21.13 -16.25
C GLU A 137 17.48 21.23 -16.98
N ALA A 138 17.48 20.88 -18.25
CA ALA A 138 16.24 20.75 -19.03
C ALA A 138 15.49 19.47 -18.67
N GLY A 139 14.19 19.45 -19.02
CA GLY A 139 13.33 18.27 -18.89
C GLY A 139 12.13 18.51 -17.98
N LEU A 140 11.04 17.89 -18.38
CA LEU A 140 9.76 17.94 -17.66
C LEU A 140 9.74 16.87 -16.55
N VAL A 141 9.11 17.20 -15.44
CA VAL A 141 8.80 16.23 -14.37
C VAL A 141 7.29 16.02 -14.32
N VAL A 142 6.87 14.78 -14.47
CA VAL A 142 5.47 14.39 -14.58
C VAL A 142 5.08 13.52 -13.38
N ALA A 143 4.09 13.95 -12.60
CA ALA A 143 3.45 13.13 -11.58
C ALA A 143 2.16 12.54 -12.13
N VAL A 144 2.03 11.21 -12.15
CA VAL A 144 0.81 10.51 -12.57
C VAL A 144 0.10 10.01 -11.32
N ILE A 145 -1.05 10.60 -11.00
CA ILE A 145 -1.78 10.36 -9.75
C ILE A 145 -3.19 9.85 -10.09
N GLY A 146 -3.57 8.71 -9.50
CA GLY A 146 -4.94 8.19 -9.59
C GLY A 146 -5.91 8.98 -8.72
N ASP A 147 -7.17 9.03 -9.11
CA ASP A 147 -8.24 9.72 -8.38
C ASP A 147 -8.45 9.21 -6.94
N GLY A 148 -8.16 7.93 -6.68
CA GLY A 148 -8.12 7.36 -5.33
C GLY A 148 -6.98 7.95 -4.49
N ALA A 149 -5.76 8.00 -5.04
CA ALA A 149 -4.61 8.57 -4.37
C ALA A 149 -4.74 10.09 -4.18
N PHE A 150 -5.49 10.75 -5.03
CA PHE A 150 -5.77 12.18 -4.92
C PHE A 150 -6.62 12.56 -3.67
N THR A 151 -7.13 11.59 -2.93
CA THR A 151 -7.85 11.82 -1.66
C THR A 151 -6.92 12.07 -0.47
N GLY A 152 -5.63 11.78 -0.57
CA GLY A 152 -4.68 11.90 0.53
C GLY A 152 -4.17 13.32 0.77
N GLY A 153 -3.88 13.65 2.03
CA GLY A 153 -3.50 15.00 2.48
C GLY A 153 -2.21 15.52 1.84
N MET A 154 -1.18 14.69 1.69
CA MET A 154 0.10 15.09 1.09
C MET A 154 -0.02 15.64 -0.34
N VAL A 155 -1.04 15.23 -1.10
CA VAL A 155 -1.29 15.81 -2.44
C VAL A 155 -1.61 17.29 -2.32
N TYR A 156 -2.45 17.68 -1.34
CA TYR A 156 -2.80 19.08 -1.10
C TYR A 156 -1.64 19.88 -0.52
N GLU A 157 -0.85 19.28 0.36
CA GLU A 157 0.42 19.87 0.84
C GLU A 157 1.36 20.15 -0.33
N GLY A 158 1.52 19.18 -1.25
CA GLY A 158 2.28 19.35 -2.47
C GLY A 158 1.71 20.46 -3.36
N MET A 159 0.41 20.46 -3.63
CA MET A 159 -0.25 21.50 -4.44
C MET A 159 -0.05 22.90 -3.89
N ASN A 160 0.01 23.05 -2.58
CA ASN A 160 0.26 24.34 -1.91
C ASN A 160 1.70 24.86 -2.10
N ASN A 161 2.63 24.07 -2.64
CA ASN A 161 4.05 24.38 -2.75
C ASN A 161 4.57 24.35 -4.21
N ILE A 162 3.73 24.66 -5.19
CA ILE A 162 4.08 24.59 -6.62
C ILE A 162 4.59 25.92 -7.22
N GLU A 163 4.59 27.00 -6.46
CA GLU A 163 4.96 28.31 -6.98
C GLU A 163 6.33 28.31 -7.67
N GLN A 164 6.45 29.08 -8.74
CA GLN A 164 7.67 29.29 -9.52
C GLN A 164 8.22 28.05 -10.27
N LEU A 165 7.48 26.95 -10.38
CA LEU A 165 7.88 25.79 -11.17
C LEU A 165 7.37 25.92 -12.61
N ASP A 166 8.30 25.81 -13.58
CA ASP A 166 7.99 25.91 -15.01
C ASP A 166 8.02 24.54 -15.72
N ASN A 167 8.52 23.51 -15.02
CA ASN A 167 8.82 22.19 -15.56
C ASN A 167 8.06 21.07 -14.84
N LEU A 168 6.88 21.38 -14.27
CA LEU A 168 6.03 20.40 -13.56
C LEU A 168 4.72 20.15 -14.31
N LEU A 169 4.38 18.88 -14.51
CA LEU A 169 3.08 18.41 -14.99
C LEU A 169 2.49 17.42 -14.00
N VAL A 170 1.30 17.70 -13.51
CA VAL A 170 0.47 16.76 -12.74
C VAL A 170 -0.59 16.17 -13.66
N ILE A 171 -0.67 14.86 -13.74
CA ILE A 171 -1.72 14.14 -14.48
C ILE A 171 -2.62 13.46 -13.47
N LEU A 172 -3.88 13.90 -13.41
CA LEU A 172 -4.92 13.21 -12.68
C LEU A 172 -5.55 12.15 -13.58
N ASN A 173 -5.30 10.89 -13.29
CA ASN A 173 -5.93 9.75 -13.93
C ASN A 173 -7.25 9.43 -13.24
N ASP A 174 -8.36 9.96 -13.76
CA ASP A 174 -9.69 9.83 -13.20
C ASP A 174 -10.45 8.66 -13.85
N ASN A 175 -10.60 7.57 -13.11
CA ASN A 175 -11.37 6.39 -13.53
C ASN A 175 -12.58 6.07 -12.63
N LYS A 176 -12.91 6.95 -11.69
CA LYS A 176 -14.03 6.86 -10.71
C LYS A 176 -13.85 5.76 -9.66
N MET A 177 -12.71 5.12 -9.62
CA MET A 177 -12.47 3.93 -8.79
C MET A 177 -11.08 3.97 -8.15
N SER A 178 -11.05 3.79 -6.82
CA SER A 178 -9.87 3.22 -6.17
C SER A 178 -9.97 1.68 -6.19
N ILE A 179 -9.84 0.99 -5.07
CA ILE A 179 -10.26 -0.43 -4.94
C ILE A 179 -11.80 -0.51 -4.90
N SER A 180 -12.46 0.48 -4.30
CA SER A 180 -13.91 0.70 -4.31
C SER A 180 -14.26 2.02 -5.01
N LYS A 181 -15.55 2.34 -5.14
CA LYS A 181 -15.98 3.67 -5.63
C LYS A 181 -15.43 4.76 -4.73
N ASN A 182 -14.86 5.80 -5.33
CA ASN A 182 -14.35 6.94 -4.58
C ASN A 182 -15.45 7.63 -3.78
N VAL A 183 -15.12 8.03 -2.56
CA VAL A 183 -16.03 8.65 -1.61
C VAL A 183 -15.68 10.12 -1.36
N GLY A 184 -16.61 10.86 -0.76
CA GLY A 184 -16.37 12.21 -0.27
C GLY A 184 -16.65 13.34 -1.28
N ALA A 185 -16.33 14.55 -0.85
CA ALA A 185 -16.61 15.77 -1.59
C ALA A 185 -15.80 15.89 -2.88
N LEU A 186 -14.54 15.43 -2.86
CA LEU A 186 -13.68 15.45 -4.03
C LEU A 186 -14.21 14.59 -5.17
N ALA A 187 -14.70 13.38 -4.88
CA ALA A 187 -15.30 12.51 -5.89
C ALA A 187 -16.53 13.16 -6.55
N ARG A 188 -17.33 13.90 -5.78
CA ARG A 188 -18.45 14.69 -6.30
C ARG A 188 -17.96 15.85 -7.17
N TYR A 189 -16.91 16.56 -6.73
CA TYR A 189 -16.31 17.66 -7.48
C TYR A 189 -15.76 17.18 -8.85
N LEU A 190 -14.99 16.10 -8.87
CA LEU A 190 -14.49 15.51 -10.13
C LEU A 190 -15.64 15.03 -11.03
N THR A 191 -16.72 14.49 -10.46
CA THR A 191 -17.92 14.14 -11.22
C THR A 191 -18.55 15.37 -11.86
N HIS A 192 -18.65 16.47 -11.14
CA HIS A 192 -19.15 17.74 -11.69
C HIS A 192 -18.27 18.24 -12.85
N LEU A 193 -16.95 18.24 -12.69
CA LEU A 193 -16.03 18.62 -13.76
C LEU A 193 -16.22 17.77 -15.03
N ARG A 194 -16.41 16.46 -14.90
CA ARG A 194 -16.65 15.56 -16.05
C ARG A 194 -17.96 15.82 -16.78
N THR A 195 -19.02 16.20 -16.06
CA THR A 195 -20.34 16.42 -16.66
C THR A 195 -20.47 17.79 -17.31
N THR A 196 -19.50 18.69 -17.08
CA THR A 196 -19.52 20.06 -17.57
C THR A 196 -18.64 20.23 -18.84
N THR A 197 -18.37 19.16 -19.59
CA THR A 197 -17.53 19.19 -20.81
C THR A 197 -18.00 20.22 -21.83
N ALA A 198 -19.32 20.36 -22.08
CA ALA A 198 -19.88 21.40 -22.95
C ALA A 198 -19.50 22.84 -22.50
N TYR A 199 -19.20 23.02 -21.23
CA TYR A 199 -18.72 24.28 -20.65
C TYR A 199 -17.26 24.56 -21.02
N PHE A 200 -16.39 23.53 -21.04
CA PHE A 200 -14.98 23.69 -21.39
C PHE A 200 -14.79 23.92 -22.89
N ASP A 201 -15.57 23.25 -23.75
CA ASP A 201 -15.58 23.49 -25.20
C ASP A 201 -16.04 24.93 -25.51
N ALA A 202 -17.04 25.44 -24.80
CA ALA A 202 -17.47 26.84 -24.91
C ALA A 202 -16.37 27.81 -24.41
N LYS A 203 -15.67 27.47 -23.32
CA LYS A 203 -14.55 28.25 -22.75
C LYS A 203 -13.40 28.38 -23.75
N ASP A 204 -13.01 27.29 -24.42
CA ASP A 204 -11.91 27.32 -25.39
C ASP A 204 -12.30 28.07 -26.69
N ASN A 205 -13.53 27.95 -27.13
CA ASN A 205 -14.06 28.73 -28.26
C ASN A 205 -14.11 30.25 -27.95
N VAL A 206 -14.56 30.64 -26.76
CA VAL A 206 -14.54 32.05 -26.30
C VAL A 206 -13.11 32.54 -26.09
N ARG A 207 -12.21 31.70 -25.59
CA ARG A 207 -10.77 32.03 -25.44
C ARG A 207 -10.13 32.29 -26.80
N SER A 208 -10.36 31.43 -27.78
CA SER A 208 -9.87 31.59 -29.15
C SER A 208 -10.43 32.84 -29.81
N PHE A 209 -11.71 33.18 -29.56
CA PHE A 209 -12.33 34.41 -30.03
C PHE A 209 -11.73 35.66 -29.38
N LEU A 210 -11.51 35.64 -28.06
CA LEU A 210 -10.89 36.77 -27.32
C LEU A 210 -9.40 36.96 -27.66
N ASP A 211 -8.67 35.89 -27.97
CA ASP A 211 -7.27 35.94 -28.40
C ASP A 211 -7.13 36.42 -29.87
N GLY A 212 -8.18 36.26 -30.69
CA GLY A 212 -8.24 36.72 -32.08
C GLY A 212 -8.66 38.18 -32.27
N VAL A 213 -9.05 38.93 -31.22
CA VAL A 213 -9.42 40.35 -31.35
C VAL A 213 -8.16 41.22 -31.51
N PRO A 214 -7.98 41.97 -32.64
CA PRO A 214 -6.81 42.83 -32.85
C PRO A 214 -6.72 43.95 -31.81
N LEU A 215 -5.57 44.10 -31.18
CA LEU A 215 -5.29 45.10 -30.18
C LEU A 215 -4.86 46.44 -30.83
N VAL A 216 -5.64 47.46 -30.61
CA VAL A 216 -5.32 48.85 -31.04
C VAL A 216 -4.72 49.62 -29.85
N GLY A 217 -3.43 49.99 -29.95
CA GLY A 217 -2.76 51.01 -29.12
C GLY A 217 -2.19 50.58 -27.76
N ALA A 218 -0.98 51.02 -27.45
CA ALA A 218 -0.18 50.64 -26.28
C ALA A 218 -0.71 51.04 -24.90
N PRO A 219 -1.40 52.20 -24.69
CA PRO A 219 -1.91 52.57 -23.37
C PRO A 219 -3.19 51.84 -22.94
N LEU A 220 -3.95 51.27 -23.89
CA LEU A 220 -5.16 50.51 -23.61
C LEU A 220 -4.88 49.05 -23.22
N LYS A 221 -3.67 48.51 -23.52
CA LYS A 221 -3.32 47.09 -23.29
C LYS A 221 -3.48 46.66 -21.84
N LYS A 222 -3.04 47.47 -20.89
CA LYS A 222 -3.08 47.11 -19.46
C LYS A 222 -4.52 47.01 -18.92
N ASN A 223 -5.32 48.02 -19.24
CA ASN A 223 -6.73 48.04 -18.81
C ASN A 223 -7.61 46.99 -19.51
N ILE A 224 -7.34 46.72 -20.80
CA ILE A 224 -8.05 45.66 -21.54
C ILE A 224 -7.66 44.26 -21.03
N THR A 225 -6.40 44.07 -20.65
CA THR A 225 -5.93 42.78 -20.09
C THR A 225 -6.54 42.57 -18.70
N GLU A 226 -6.61 43.62 -17.86
CA GLU A 226 -7.27 43.55 -16.56
C GLU A 226 -8.80 43.36 -16.68
N CYS A 227 -9.46 44.08 -17.60
CA CYS A 227 -10.88 43.89 -17.92
C CYS A 227 -11.16 42.50 -18.51
N LYS A 228 -10.31 42.00 -19.43
CA LYS A 228 -10.40 40.62 -19.92
C LYS A 228 -10.23 39.59 -18.79
N THR A 229 -9.33 39.83 -17.87
CA THR A 229 -9.07 38.95 -16.71
C THR A 229 -10.23 39.01 -15.71
N LEU A 230 -10.80 40.21 -15.46
CA LEU A 230 -11.98 40.39 -14.62
C LEU A 230 -13.27 39.83 -15.24
N LEU A 231 -13.49 40.04 -16.54
CA LEU A 231 -14.59 39.43 -17.29
C LEU A 231 -14.44 37.90 -17.36
N ARG A 232 -13.22 37.39 -17.57
CA ARG A 232 -12.93 35.96 -17.43
C ARG A 232 -13.28 35.43 -16.04
N ARG A 233 -12.84 36.10 -14.97
CA ARG A 233 -13.16 35.69 -13.59
C ARG A 233 -14.66 35.79 -13.26
N ALA A 234 -15.36 36.78 -13.80
CA ALA A 234 -16.80 36.97 -13.56
C ALA A 234 -17.69 36.00 -14.37
N MET A 235 -17.23 35.57 -15.55
CA MET A 235 -17.97 34.64 -16.42
C MET A 235 -17.63 33.16 -16.18
N TYR A 236 -16.50 32.86 -15.52
CA TYR A 236 -16.03 31.47 -15.33
C TYR A 236 -15.65 31.26 -13.87
N HIS A 237 -16.32 30.31 -13.23
CA HIS A 237 -15.81 29.76 -11.98
C HIS A 237 -14.46 29.07 -12.29
N SER A 238 -13.36 29.52 -11.68
CA SER A 238 -12.08 28.84 -11.76
C SER A 238 -12.21 27.45 -11.12
N THR A 239 -11.46 26.50 -11.62
CA THR A 239 -11.34 25.20 -10.95
C THR A 239 -10.47 25.36 -9.69
N MET A 240 -10.64 24.49 -8.70
CA MET A 240 -9.77 24.42 -7.52
C MET A 240 -8.29 24.38 -7.92
N PHE A 241 -7.95 23.72 -9.01
CA PHE A 241 -6.57 23.61 -9.50
C PHE A 241 -6.01 24.94 -10.00
N GLU A 242 -6.85 25.72 -10.70
CA GLU A 242 -6.44 27.06 -11.16
C GLU A 242 -6.30 28.04 -9.98
N ASP A 243 -7.15 27.93 -8.97
CA ASP A 243 -7.04 28.74 -7.74
C ASP A 243 -5.77 28.41 -6.94
N MET A 244 -5.26 27.18 -7.05
CA MET A 244 -3.99 26.75 -6.46
C MET A 244 -2.78 27.05 -7.37
N GLY A 245 -2.95 27.73 -8.50
CA GLY A 245 -1.86 28.20 -9.35
C GLY A 245 -1.50 27.31 -10.54
N PHE A 246 -2.19 26.22 -10.77
CA PHE A 246 -1.98 25.39 -11.96
C PHE A 246 -2.65 25.95 -13.21
N GLN A 247 -2.10 25.65 -14.37
CA GLN A 247 -2.80 25.76 -15.64
C GLN A 247 -3.59 24.46 -15.88
N TYR A 248 -4.88 24.50 -15.60
CA TYR A 248 -5.74 23.33 -15.75
C TYR A 248 -6.10 23.07 -17.22
N ILE A 249 -5.97 21.80 -17.65
CA ILE A 249 -6.30 21.30 -18.98
C ILE A 249 -7.14 20.03 -18.81
N GLY A 250 -8.24 19.95 -19.51
CA GLY A 250 -9.09 18.76 -19.52
C GLY A 250 -10.54 19.06 -19.16
N PRO A 251 -11.36 17.99 -18.97
CA PRO A 251 -10.96 16.58 -19.07
C PRO A 251 -10.67 16.12 -20.50
N VAL A 252 -9.66 15.26 -20.65
CA VAL A 252 -9.20 14.67 -21.92
C VAL A 252 -9.48 13.17 -21.91
N ASP A 253 -9.86 12.59 -23.06
CA ASP A 253 -10.03 11.14 -23.20
C ASP A 253 -8.68 10.42 -23.10
N GLY A 254 -8.46 9.67 -22.01
CA GLY A 254 -7.25 8.91 -21.75
C GLY A 254 -7.04 7.68 -22.64
N HIS A 255 -8.00 7.37 -23.51
CA HIS A 255 -7.90 6.31 -24.51
C HIS A 255 -7.70 6.82 -25.93
N ASN A 256 -7.61 8.15 -26.11
CA ASN A 256 -7.30 8.79 -27.38
C ASN A 256 -5.83 9.26 -27.41
N VAL A 257 -4.93 8.40 -27.95
CA VAL A 257 -3.49 8.69 -27.97
C VAL A 257 -3.17 9.97 -28.74
N GLU A 258 -3.84 10.22 -29.86
CA GLU A 258 -3.60 11.41 -30.68
C GLU A 258 -3.92 12.71 -29.93
N GLU A 259 -5.05 12.74 -29.23
CA GLU A 259 -5.45 13.86 -28.39
C GLU A 259 -4.48 14.07 -27.21
N LEU A 260 -4.10 12.97 -26.54
CA LEU A 260 -3.11 13.00 -25.47
C LEU A 260 -1.76 13.54 -25.95
N GLU A 261 -1.23 13.05 -27.08
CA GLU A 261 0.03 13.55 -27.64
C GLU A 261 -0.03 15.03 -27.98
N ARG A 262 -1.10 15.47 -28.65
CA ARG A 262 -1.28 16.89 -29.00
C ARG A 262 -1.30 17.76 -27.73
N THR A 263 -2.01 17.32 -26.70
CA THR A 263 -2.11 18.02 -25.42
C THR A 263 -0.77 18.07 -24.70
N LEU A 264 -0.07 16.93 -24.59
CA LEU A 264 1.24 16.83 -23.94
C LEU A 264 2.30 17.67 -24.66
N ARG A 265 2.33 17.70 -26.01
CA ARG A 265 3.22 18.58 -26.79
C ARG A 265 2.91 20.06 -26.55
N THR A 266 1.65 20.41 -26.41
CA THR A 266 1.23 21.80 -26.08
C THR A 266 1.72 22.19 -24.69
N ILE A 267 1.58 21.31 -23.69
CA ILE A 267 2.06 21.52 -22.33
C ILE A 267 3.58 21.69 -22.30
N ARG A 268 4.33 20.81 -22.98
CA ARG A 268 5.80 20.84 -23.02
C ARG A 268 6.36 22.19 -23.52
N ASN A 269 5.61 22.89 -24.36
CA ASN A 269 6.01 24.18 -24.95
C ASN A 269 5.49 25.39 -24.16
N ARG A 270 4.82 25.19 -23.02
CA ARG A 270 4.30 26.27 -22.16
C ARG A 270 5.07 26.35 -20.86
N GLN A 271 5.18 27.55 -20.32
CA GLN A 271 5.75 27.80 -18.98
C GLN A 271 4.67 27.69 -17.88
N GLY A 272 5.09 27.33 -16.68
CA GLY A 272 4.28 27.22 -15.48
C GLY A 272 3.85 25.79 -15.17
N PRO A 273 3.36 25.55 -13.95
CA PRO A 273 2.90 24.24 -13.55
C PRO A 273 1.56 23.92 -14.23
N HIS A 274 1.46 22.72 -14.79
CA HIS A 274 0.27 22.26 -15.50
C HIS A 274 -0.43 21.14 -14.74
N PHE A 275 -1.76 21.14 -14.83
CA PHE A 275 -2.61 20.07 -14.30
C PHE A 275 -3.48 19.50 -15.42
N LEU A 276 -3.19 18.27 -15.83
CA LEU A 276 -3.91 17.57 -16.90
C LEU A 276 -4.89 16.56 -16.29
N HIS A 277 -6.18 16.78 -16.48
CA HIS A 277 -7.23 15.86 -16.05
C HIS A 277 -7.54 14.88 -17.19
N VAL A 278 -7.28 13.60 -16.97
CA VAL A 278 -7.46 12.52 -17.95
C VAL A 278 -8.52 11.55 -17.45
N ILE A 279 -9.52 11.26 -18.30
CA ILE A 279 -10.55 10.27 -18.00
C ILE A 279 -10.16 8.93 -18.61
N THR A 280 -10.09 7.88 -17.78
CA THR A 280 -9.81 6.52 -18.22
C THR A 280 -10.86 5.52 -17.76
N LYS A 281 -10.83 4.32 -18.33
CA LYS A 281 -11.67 3.20 -17.91
C LYS A 281 -10.81 2.09 -17.33
N LYS A 282 -10.92 1.84 -16.03
CA LYS A 282 -10.20 0.77 -15.35
C LYS A 282 -10.58 -0.60 -15.93
N GLY A 283 -9.62 -1.47 -16.25
CA GLY A 283 -9.87 -2.77 -16.88
C GLY A 283 -10.13 -2.74 -18.39
N LYS A 284 -9.91 -1.61 -19.07
CA LYS A 284 -10.18 -1.39 -20.49
C LYS A 284 -9.71 -2.54 -21.38
N GLY A 285 -10.62 -3.09 -22.19
CA GLY A 285 -10.35 -4.15 -23.16
C GLY A 285 -10.44 -5.58 -22.60
N TYR A 286 -10.72 -5.74 -21.30
CA TYR A 286 -11.06 -7.04 -20.71
C TYR A 286 -12.37 -6.93 -19.93
N GLN A 287 -13.45 -7.44 -20.51
CA GLN A 287 -14.82 -7.23 -20.02
C GLN A 287 -15.01 -7.58 -18.52
N PRO A 288 -14.48 -8.70 -17.98
CA PRO A 288 -14.62 -9.01 -16.57
C PRO A 288 -14.02 -7.92 -15.66
N ALA A 289 -12.85 -7.38 -16.03
CA ALA A 289 -12.20 -6.30 -15.28
C ALA A 289 -12.90 -4.93 -15.46
N GLU A 290 -13.56 -4.70 -16.59
CA GLU A 290 -14.37 -3.49 -16.81
C GLU A 290 -15.65 -3.47 -15.94
N VAL A 291 -16.25 -4.65 -15.72
CA VAL A 291 -17.47 -4.81 -14.92
C VAL A 291 -17.14 -4.78 -13.42
N ASN A 292 -16.10 -5.49 -13.00
CA ASN A 292 -15.67 -5.60 -11.61
C ASN A 292 -14.20 -5.20 -11.42
N PRO A 293 -13.83 -3.94 -11.62
CA PRO A 293 -12.43 -3.53 -11.58
C PRO A 293 -11.77 -3.69 -10.20
N GLY A 294 -12.55 -3.78 -9.13
CA GLY A 294 -12.06 -4.06 -7.77
C GLY A 294 -11.50 -5.47 -7.64
N ASN A 295 -12.18 -6.49 -8.18
CA ASN A 295 -11.74 -7.88 -8.14
C ASN A 295 -10.47 -8.12 -8.96
N TYR A 296 -10.25 -7.30 -9.99
CA TYR A 296 -9.07 -7.33 -10.86
C TYR A 296 -8.03 -6.25 -10.52
N HIS A 297 -8.16 -5.60 -9.35
CA HIS A 297 -7.16 -4.62 -8.91
C HIS A 297 -5.82 -5.30 -8.62
N GLY A 298 -5.82 -6.31 -7.76
CA GLY A 298 -4.67 -7.17 -7.49
C GLY A 298 -5.11 -8.62 -7.54
N VAL A 299 -4.61 -9.39 -8.51
CA VAL A 299 -5.02 -10.77 -8.74
C VAL A 299 -3.88 -11.75 -8.48
N SER A 300 -4.23 -12.95 -8.00
CA SER A 300 -3.37 -14.13 -8.11
C SER A 300 -3.45 -14.67 -9.54
N ALA A 301 -2.68 -15.70 -9.86
CA ALA A 301 -2.81 -16.41 -11.13
C ALA A 301 -4.27 -16.89 -11.34
N PHE A 302 -4.81 -16.73 -12.54
CA PHE A 302 -6.19 -17.05 -12.89
C PHE A 302 -6.31 -17.47 -14.35
N ASP A 303 -7.40 -18.16 -14.70
CA ASP A 303 -7.71 -18.47 -16.10
C ASP A 303 -8.44 -17.27 -16.74
N PRO A 304 -7.86 -16.61 -17.76
CA PRO A 304 -8.50 -15.46 -18.39
C PRO A 304 -9.76 -15.79 -19.19
N ASP A 305 -9.92 -17.05 -19.63
CA ASP A 305 -11.09 -17.55 -20.36
C ASP A 305 -12.09 -18.22 -19.41
N GLY A 306 -11.66 -18.52 -18.17
CA GLY A 306 -12.48 -19.06 -17.11
C GLY A 306 -13.41 -17.99 -16.53
N MET A 307 -14.71 -18.25 -16.48
CA MET A 307 -15.57 -17.43 -15.62
C MET A 307 -15.16 -17.66 -14.17
N PRO A 308 -15.05 -16.59 -13.34
CA PRO A 308 -14.96 -16.80 -11.90
C PRO A 308 -16.14 -17.66 -11.49
N ASP A 309 -15.88 -18.83 -10.94
CA ASP A 309 -16.94 -19.70 -10.45
C ASP A 309 -17.64 -18.99 -9.29
N PRO A 310 -18.88 -18.52 -9.47
CA PRO A 310 -19.58 -17.82 -8.41
C PRO A 310 -19.90 -18.72 -7.19
N GLU A 311 -19.74 -20.03 -7.32
CA GLU A 311 -19.96 -21.00 -6.25
C GLU A 311 -18.69 -21.32 -5.45
N VAL A 312 -17.50 -20.90 -5.91
CA VAL A 312 -16.29 -20.99 -5.07
C VAL A 312 -16.36 -19.93 -4.00
N ALA A 313 -16.82 -20.32 -2.83
CA ALA A 313 -16.75 -19.48 -1.64
C ALA A 313 -15.31 -18.95 -1.46
N PRO A 314 -15.12 -17.64 -1.18
CA PRO A 314 -13.79 -17.11 -0.91
C PRO A 314 -13.15 -17.95 0.19
N LYS A 315 -11.89 -18.38 -0.01
CA LYS A 315 -11.15 -19.11 1.03
C LYS A 315 -11.17 -18.29 2.30
N GLU A 316 -11.50 -18.95 3.40
CA GLU A 316 -11.47 -18.34 4.72
C GLU A 316 -10.08 -17.75 4.99
N SER A 317 -10.02 -16.56 5.53
CA SER A 317 -8.79 -15.82 5.82
C SER A 317 -8.94 -15.05 7.13
N PHE A 318 -7.82 -14.64 7.73
CA PHE A 318 -7.87 -13.78 8.92
C PHE A 318 -8.74 -12.54 8.70
N SER A 319 -8.63 -11.89 7.55
CA SER A 319 -9.45 -10.70 7.21
C SER A 319 -10.95 -11.03 7.15
N THR A 320 -11.35 -12.16 6.58
CA THR A 320 -12.77 -12.55 6.50
C THR A 320 -13.32 -12.97 7.87
N VAL A 321 -12.54 -13.68 8.66
CA VAL A 321 -12.90 -14.05 10.05
C VAL A 321 -13.03 -12.81 10.91
N PHE A 322 -12.07 -11.88 10.84
CA PHE A 322 -12.12 -10.60 11.53
C PHE A 322 -13.38 -9.80 11.17
N GLY A 323 -13.66 -9.65 9.87
CA GLY A 323 -14.82 -8.87 9.40
C GLY A 323 -16.15 -9.43 9.91
N ASN A 324 -16.33 -10.76 9.89
CA ASN A 324 -17.53 -11.43 10.42
C ASN A 324 -17.63 -11.32 11.95
N ALA A 325 -16.51 -11.47 12.66
CA ALA A 325 -16.47 -11.28 14.11
C ALA A 325 -16.83 -9.85 14.50
N LEU A 326 -16.33 -8.85 13.74
CA LEU A 326 -16.65 -7.45 14.01
C LEU A 326 -18.13 -7.13 13.77
N VAL A 327 -18.80 -7.78 12.79
CA VAL A 327 -20.28 -7.69 12.64
C VAL A 327 -20.97 -8.18 13.90
N THR A 328 -20.58 -9.37 14.38
CA THR A 328 -21.17 -9.95 15.59
C THR A 328 -21.02 -9.04 16.81
N GLU A 329 -19.85 -8.43 17.00
CA GLU A 329 -19.63 -7.49 18.10
C GLU A 329 -20.36 -6.16 17.87
N GLY A 330 -20.49 -5.70 16.63
CA GLY A 330 -21.27 -4.53 16.24
C GLY A 330 -22.78 -4.69 16.51
N ASP A 331 -23.32 -5.92 16.39
CA ASP A 331 -24.70 -6.24 16.76
C ASP A 331 -24.92 -6.14 18.27
N ARG A 332 -23.90 -6.46 19.08
CA ARG A 332 -23.95 -6.46 20.55
C ARG A 332 -23.74 -5.06 21.13
N ASN A 333 -22.86 -4.27 20.52
CA ASN A 333 -22.49 -2.94 21.00
C ASN A 333 -22.69 -1.87 19.92
N PRO A 334 -23.72 -1.00 20.05
CA PRO A 334 -24.01 0.05 19.08
C PRO A 334 -22.95 1.16 19.01
N ASN A 335 -22.05 1.25 19.98
CA ASN A 335 -20.96 2.23 19.99
C ASN A 335 -19.79 1.82 19.10
N ILE A 336 -19.70 0.53 18.69
CA ILE A 336 -18.65 0.08 17.77
C ILE A 336 -18.87 0.69 16.39
N CYS A 337 -17.84 1.33 15.87
CA CYS A 337 -17.76 1.79 14.48
C CYS A 337 -16.44 1.35 13.84
N ALA A 338 -16.47 1.11 12.52
CA ALA A 338 -15.31 0.63 11.76
C ALA A 338 -14.81 1.70 10.81
N ILE A 339 -13.49 1.92 10.80
CA ILE A 339 -12.83 2.93 9.98
C ILE A 339 -11.74 2.26 9.14
N THR A 340 -11.64 2.62 7.86
CA THR A 340 -10.55 2.18 7.00
C THR A 340 -10.14 3.28 6.03
N ALA A 341 -8.96 3.12 5.43
CA ALA A 341 -8.40 4.06 4.46
C ALA A 341 -8.28 3.39 3.08
N ALA A 342 -9.39 3.32 2.33
CA ALA A 342 -9.51 2.67 1.01
C ALA A 342 -9.21 1.15 1.00
N MET A 343 -9.27 0.47 2.16
CA MET A 343 -8.92 -0.95 2.30
C MET A 343 -10.12 -1.85 2.64
N LYS A 344 -11.36 -1.40 2.39
CA LYS A 344 -12.60 -2.08 2.80
C LYS A 344 -12.63 -3.59 2.54
N TYR A 345 -12.29 -4.01 1.33
CA TYR A 345 -12.33 -5.43 0.95
C TYR A 345 -11.14 -6.22 1.51
N GLY A 346 -9.98 -5.61 1.54
CA GLY A 346 -8.77 -6.26 1.99
C GLY A 346 -8.70 -6.49 3.50
N THR A 347 -9.46 -5.72 4.28
CA THR A 347 -9.59 -5.85 5.73
C THR A 347 -10.84 -6.61 6.18
N GLY A 348 -11.63 -7.15 5.24
CA GLY A 348 -12.87 -7.85 5.57
C GLY A 348 -14.04 -6.93 5.98
N LEU A 349 -13.87 -5.62 5.92
CA LEU A 349 -14.90 -4.66 6.39
C LEU A 349 -16.11 -4.52 5.47
N GLN A 350 -16.14 -5.18 4.31
CA GLN A 350 -17.34 -5.23 3.46
C GLN A 350 -18.55 -5.83 4.19
N PHE A 351 -18.31 -6.75 5.13
CA PHE A 351 -19.37 -7.35 5.94
C PHE A 351 -19.95 -6.34 6.93
N PHE A 352 -19.09 -5.64 7.67
CA PHE A 352 -19.53 -4.59 8.59
C PHE A 352 -20.20 -3.41 7.85
N ALA A 353 -19.64 -2.99 6.71
CA ALA A 353 -20.23 -1.95 5.88
C ALA A 353 -21.62 -2.31 5.33
N HIS A 354 -21.88 -3.61 5.12
CA HIS A 354 -23.21 -4.10 4.70
C HIS A 354 -24.19 -4.11 5.86
N SER A 355 -23.79 -4.61 7.02
CA SER A 355 -24.66 -4.77 8.20
C SER A 355 -24.88 -3.46 8.96
N HIS A 356 -23.87 -2.59 9.02
CA HIS A 356 -23.87 -1.34 9.80
C HIS A 356 -23.38 -0.14 8.96
N PRO A 357 -24.05 0.21 7.85
CA PRO A 357 -23.56 1.23 6.91
C PRO A 357 -23.39 2.61 7.56
N GLU A 358 -24.18 2.95 8.57
CA GLU A 358 -24.14 4.24 9.28
C GLU A 358 -22.97 4.35 10.27
N ARG A 359 -22.32 3.23 10.61
CA ARG A 359 -21.18 3.14 11.53
C ARG A 359 -19.89 2.70 10.81
N PHE A 360 -19.91 2.66 9.48
CA PHE A 360 -18.77 2.36 8.65
C PHE A 360 -18.25 3.60 7.95
N PHE A 361 -16.94 3.85 8.06
CA PHE A 361 -16.26 5.00 7.48
C PHE A 361 -15.06 4.56 6.62
N ASP A 362 -15.15 4.79 5.32
CA ASP A 362 -14.00 4.72 4.42
C ASP A 362 -13.55 6.15 4.12
N VAL A 363 -12.38 6.52 4.61
CA VAL A 363 -11.87 7.90 4.52
C VAL A 363 -11.05 8.16 3.26
N GLY A 364 -10.94 7.18 2.36
CA GLY A 364 -10.01 7.24 1.23
C GLY A 364 -8.58 6.95 1.67
N MET A 365 -7.59 7.25 0.82
CA MET A 365 -6.17 7.00 1.14
C MET A 365 -5.63 8.09 2.10
N ALA A 366 -6.15 8.11 3.32
CA ALA A 366 -5.91 9.17 4.32
C ALA A 366 -5.78 8.56 5.73
N GLU A 367 -4.73 7.77 5.95
CA GLU A 367 -4.51 7.01 7.18
C GLU A 367 -4.37 7.92 8.41
N GLN A 368 -3.69 9.08 8.28
CA GLN A 368 -3.59 10.07 9.36
C GLN A 368 -4.97 10.55 9.79
N HIS A 369 -5.83 10.90 8.80
CA HIS A 369 -7.19 11.33 9.08
C HIS A 369 -8.00 10.21 9.74
N ALA A 370 -7.83 8.94 9.32
CA ALA A 370 -8.51 7.80 9.93
C ALA A 370 -8.25 7.72 11.44
N VAL A 371 -7.01 7.90 11.86
CA VAL A 371 -6.61 7.80 13.28
C VAL A 371 -7.10 8.99 14.09
N THR A 372 -6.88 10.22 13.61
CA THR A 372 -7.38 11.43 14.31
C THR A 372 -8.92 11.45 14.36
N PHE A 373 -9.59 11.02 13.30
CA PHE A 373 -11.05 10.88 13.27
C PHE A 373 -11.54 9.84 14.29
N ALA A 374 -10.83 8.71 14.43
CA ALA A 374 -11.11 7.72 15.46
C ALA A 374 -11.00 8.31 16.86
N ALA A 375 -9.95 9.09 17.16
CA ALA A 375 -9.81 9.77 18.44
C ALA A 375 -10.99 10.71 18.70
N GLY A 376 -11.43 11.48 17.70
CA GLY A 376 -12.61 12.33 17.81
C GLY A 376 -13.90 11.56 18.13
N LEU A 377 -14.11 10.39 17.52
CA LEU A 377 -15.25 9.52 17.81
C LEU A 377 -15.15 8.93 19.24
N ALA A 378 -13.97 8.49 19.65
CA ALA A 378 -13.74 7.92 20.99
C ALA A 378 -13.99 8.94 22.09
N SER A 379 -13.58 10.19 21.90
CA SER A 379 -13.81 11.30 22.84
C SER A 379 -15.31 11.60 23.08
N GLN A 380 -16.19 11.13 22.20
CA GLN A 380 -17.64 11.25 22.30
C GLN A 380 -18.31 9.92 22.71
N GLY A 381 -17.55 8.95 23.21
CA GLY A 381 -18.06 7.69 23.76
C GLY A 381 -18.29 6.58 22.73
N MET A 382 -17.86 6.74 21.48
CA MET A 382 -17.84 5.64 20.52
C MET A 382 -16.64 4.72 20.78
N LEU A 383 -16.70 3.51 20.22
CA LEU A 383 -15.61 2.53 20.24
C LEU A 383 -15.13 2.29 18.79
N PRO A 384 -14.27 3.15 18.25
CA PRO A 384 -13.78 3.01 16.90
C PRO A 384 -12.75 1.89 16.77
N VAL A 385 -12.90 1.10 15.69
CA VAL A 385 -11.98 0.07 15.25
C VAL A 385 -11.32 0.55 13.96
N VAL A 386 -10.05 0.89 14.02
CA VAL A 386 -9.26 1.37 12.88
C VAL A 386 -8.60 0.19 12.20
N CYS A 387 -9.05 -0.14 10.98
CA CYS A 387 -8.62 -1.32 10.23
C CYS A 387 -7.74 -0.89 9.06
N ILE A 388 -6.42 -1.05 9.22
CA ILE A 388 -5.41 -0.60 8.27
C ILE A 388 -4.33 -1.69 8.14
N TYR A 389 -3.72 -1.83 6.95
CA TYR A 389 -2.59 -2.73 6.76
C TYR A 389 -1.37 -2.25 7.55
N SER A 390 -0.60 -3.17 8.10
CA SER A 390 0.58 -2.89 8.90
C SER A 390 1.49 -1.84 8.25
N THR A 391 1.88 -2.04 7.00
CA THR A 391 2.76 -1.11 6.28
C THR A 391 2.18 0.30 6.15
N PHE A 392 0.86 0.44 5.94
CA PHE A 392 0.22 1.75 5.78
C PHE A 392 -0.06 2.46 7.10
N LEU A 393 -0.17 1.71 8.21
CA LEU A 393 -0.34 2.30 9.55
C LEU A 393 0.86 3.14 9.98
N GLN A 394 2.06 2.88 9.44
CA GLN A 394 3.27 3.70 9.67
C GLN A 394 3.02 5.19 9.41
N ARG A 395 2.16 5.52 8.46
CA ARG A 395 1.82 6.89 8.07
C ARG A 395 1.11 7.67 9.16
N SER A 396 0.52 6.97 10.13
CA SER A 396 -0.27 7.56 11.22
C SER A 396 0.44 7.50 12.57
N TYR A 397 1.75 7.26 12.60
CA TYR A 397 2.48 7.07 13.85
C TYR A 397 2.39 8.30 14.76
N ASP A 398 2.53 9.50 14.23
CA ASP A 398 2.35 10.74 14.98
C ASP A 398 0.92 10.86 15.56
N GLN A 399 -0.11 10.58 14.76
CA GLN A 399 -1.51 10.67 15.20
C GLN A 399 -1.84 9.62 16.26
N ILE A 400 -1.23 8.43 16.18
CA ILE A 400 -1.36 7.41 17.24
C ILE A 400 -0.76 7.93 18.54
N ILE A 401 0.41 8.56 18.50
CA ILE A 401 1.06 9.15 19.69
C ILE A 401 0.22 10.29 20.25
N HIS A 402 0.01 11.32 19.42
CA HIS A 402 -0.51 12.61 19.86
C HIS A 402 -2.02 12.58 20.12
N ASP A 403 -2.80 12.07 19.14
CA ASP A 403 -4.26 12.20 19.21
C ASP A 403 -4.92 11.06 19.99
N VAL A 404 -4.28 9.88 20.06
CA VAL A 404 -4.85 8.70 20.69
C VAL A 404 -4.16 8.39 22.01
N ASN A 405 -2.83 8.22 22.00
CA ASN A 405 -2.13 7.65 23.16
C ASN A 405 -1.97 8.65 24.33
N LEU A 406 -1.72 9.93 24.05
CA LEU A 406 -1.56 10.95 25.12
C LEU A 406 -2.82 11.11 25.97
N LEU A 407 -4.00 11.07 25.36
CA LEU A 407 -5.29 11.14 26.07
C LEU A 407 -5.85 9.76 26.44
N ARG A 408 -5.14 8.68 26.07
CA ARG A 408 -5.58 7.30 26.25
C ARG A 408 -6.99 7.04 25.71
N GLU A 409 -7.26 7.58 24.51
CA GLU A 409 -8.54 7.43 23.84
C GLU A 409 -8.86 5.95 23.57
N ASN A 410 -10.12 5.59 23.67
CA ASN A 410 -10.59 4.21 23.59
C ASN A 410 -10.69 3.74 22.12
N VAL A 411 -9.55 3.56 21.47
CA VAL A 411 -9.42 3.15 20.06
C VAL A 411 -8.83 1.75 19.97
N VAL A 412 -9.40 0.91 19.11
CA VAL A 412 -8.86 -0.41 18.75
C VAL A 412 -8.23 -0.35 17.38
N PHE A 413 -6.95 -0.73 17.27
CA PHE A 413 -6.26 -0.86 16.00
C PHE A 413 -6.29 -2.33 15.56
N ALA A 414 -6.96 -2.63 14.44
CA ALA A 414 -6.97 -3.93 13.80
C ALA A 414 -6.00 -3.89 12.61
N ILE A 415 -4.83 -4.49 12.80
CA ILE A 415 -3.69 -4.39 11.89
C ILE A 415 -3.64 -5.62 11.01
N ASP A 416 -4.11 -5.47 9.79
CA ASP A 416 -4.11 -6.54 8.79
C ASP A 416 -2.78 -6.62 8.06
N ARG A 417 -2.43 -7.76 7.48
CA ARG A 417 -1.17 -8.01 6.76
C ARG A 417 0.07 -7.74 7.60
N ALA A 418 0.03 -8.16 8.86
CA ALA A 418 1.17 -8.14 9.75
C ALA A 418 2.14 -9.29 9.40
N GLY A 419 3.45 -9.06 9.55
CA GLY A 419 4.49 -10.00 9.15
C GLY A 419 4.85 -9.90 7.66
N PHE A 420 5.29 -10.99 7.07
CA PHE A 420 5.76 -10.99 5.69
C PHE A 420 4.64 -10.89 4.66
N VAL A 421 4.79 -9.93 3.72
CA VAL A 421 3.89 -9.71 2.58
C VAL A 421 4.71 -9.67 1.27
N PRO A 422 5.47 -10.72 0.96
CA PRO A 422 6.49 -10.67 -0.07
C PRO A 422 5.95 -10.56 -1.50
N ALA A 423 4.68 -10.90 -1.74
CA ALA A 423 4.06 -10.78 -3.05
C ALA A 423 4.00 -9.33 -3.55
N ASP A 424 4.00 -8.34 -2.65
CA ASP A 424 3.98 -6.91 -2.97
C ASP A 424 5.37 -6.24 -2.77
N GLY A 425 6.40 -7.04 -2.48
CA GLY A 425 7.80 -6.64 -2.42
C GLY A 425 8.18 -5.79 -1.20
N GLU A 426 9.30 -5.09 -1.35
CA GLU A 426 9.96 -4.34 -0.26
C GLU A 426 9.12 -3.22 0.37
N THR A 427 8.14 -2.70 -0.36
CA THR A 427 7.33 -1.56 0.08
C THR A 427 6.09 -1.94 0.91
N HIS A 428 5.74 -3.24 0.98
CA HIS A 428 4.49 -3.67 1.60
C HIS A 428 4.67 -4.62 2.78
N GLN A 429 5.90 -4.84 3.26
CA GLN A 429 6.16 -5.72 4.39
C GLN A 429 5.54 -5.17 5.69
N GLY A 430 4.85 -6.04 6.43
CA GLY A 430 4.22 -5.72 7.72
C GLY A 430 5.14 -6.03 8.91
N ILE A 431 6.38 -5.54 8.87
CA ILE A 431 7.43 -5.90 9.84
C ILE A 431 7.77 -4.81 10.85
N TYR A 432 7.09 -3.66 10.81
CA TYR A 432 7.45 -2.52 11.65
C TYR A 432 6.46 -2.25 12.79
N ASP A 433 5.19 -2.68 12.68
CA ASP A 433 4.15 -2.35 13.65
C ASP A 433 4.46 -2.80 15.09
N PRO A 434 5.07 -3.98 15.37
CA PRO A 434 5.42 -4.30 16.74
C PRO A 434 6.47 -3.35 17.33
N ALA A 435 7.45 -2.94 16.51
CA ALA A 435 8.52 -2.06 16.95
C ALA A 435 8.02 -0.66 17.33
N PHE A 436 7.17 -0.03 16.51
CA PHE A 436 6.71 1.33 16.84
C PHE A 436 5.54 1.37 17.82
N LEU A 437 4.70 0.33 17.91
CA LEU A 437 3.57 0.31 18.85
C LEU A 437 4.00 -0.06 20.28
N SER A 438 4.97 -0.95 20.45
CA SER A 438 5.48 -1.30 21.79
C SER A 438 6.08 -0.11 22.54
N GLN A 439 6.69 0.84 21.80
CA GLN A 439 7.24 2.08 22.37
C GLN A 439 6.17 2.95 23.05
N LEU A 440 4.89 2.78 22.70
CA LEU A 440 3.78 3.58 23.23
C LEU A 440 3.16 2.98 24.49
N GLY A 441 3.63 1.83 24.95
CA GLY A 441 3.02 1.13 26.09
C GLY A 441 1.62 0.60 25.80
N MET A 442 1.22 0.52 24.54
CA MET A 442 -0.09 0.05 24.10
C MET A 442 -0.16 -1.48 24.14
N PRO A 443 -1.23 -2.08 24.72
CA PRO A 443 -1.45 -3.51 24.61
C PRO A 443 -1.52 -3.96 23.15
N LEU A 444 -0.65 -4.92 22.79
CA LEU A 444 -0.52 -5.47 21.44
C LEU A 444 -0.72 -6.98 21.47
N TYR A 445 -1.65 -7.48 20.68
CA TYR A 445 -2.00 -8.90 20.59
C TYR A 445 -1.75 -9.44 19.19
N ALA A 446 -1.27 -10.68 19.09
CA ALA A 446 -1.01 -11.39 17.84
C ALA A 446 -1.58 -12.81 17.87
N PRO A 447 -2.86 -13.00 17.52
CA PRO A 447 -3.45 -14.33 17.43
C PRO A 447 -2.78 -15.17 16.33
N SER A 448 -2.62 -16.47 16.59
CA SER A 448 -2.02 -17.42 15.68
C SER A 448 -3.04 -18.25 14.89
N ASN A 449 -4.30 -18.20 15.28
CA ASN A 449 -5.40 -18.91 14.63
C ASN A 449 -6.72 -18.15 14.73
N TYR A 450 -7.75 -18.61 14.02
CA TYR A 450 -9.06 -17.96 13.97
C TYR A 450 -9.81 -17.95 15.30
N GLN A 451 -9.62 -18.98 16.14
CA GLN A 451 -10.26 -19.02 17.45
C GLN A 451 -9.70 -17.94 18.37
N GLU A 452 -8.38 -17.75 18.35
CA GLU A 452 -7.72 -16.67 19.12
C GLU A 452 -8.10 -15.29 18.57
N LEU A 453 -8.17 -15.12 17.26
CA LEU A 453 -8.60 -13.85 16.65
C LEU A 453 -10.01 -13.48 17.14
N ASN A 454 -10.96 -14.40 17.08
CA ASN A 454 -12.34 -14.17 17.54
C ASN A 454 -12.38 -13.85 19.03
N TYR A 455 -11.71 -14.65 19.86
CA TYR A 455 -11.69 -14.46 21.30
C TYR A 455 -11.09 -13.12 21.70
N TRP A 456 -9.88 -12.82 21.22
CA TRP A 456 -9.19 -11.60 21.60
C TRP A 456 -9.84 -10.34 21.03
N LEU A 457 -10.40 -10.39 19.82
CA LEU A 457 -11.20 -9.28 19.29
C LEU A 457 -12.39 -8.98 20.23
N GLN A 458 -13.13 -10.00 20.63
CA GLN A 458 -14.23 -9.85 21.59
C GLN A 458 -13.75 -9.25 22.91
N GLN A 459 -12.63 -9.74 23.47
CA GLN A 459 -12.08 -9.20 24.72
C GLN A 459 -11.69 -7.73 24.58
N LEU A 460 -10.97 -7.38 23.51
CA LEU A 460 -10.49 -6.02 23.24
C LEU A 460 -11.63 -5.02 22.98
N LEU A 461 -12.79 -5.49 22.55
CA LEU A 461 -14.00 -4.68 22.34
C LEU A 461 -14.92 -4.63 23.60
N SER A 462 -14.58 -5.37 24.65
CA SER A 462 -15.33 -5.37 25.89
C SER A 462 -14.92 -4.23 26.84
N ASP A 463 -15.74 -3.97 27.86
CA ASP A 463 -15.49 -2.96 28.91
C ASP A 463 -14.29 -3.30 29.82
N ARG A 464 -13.65 -4.47 29.63
CA ARG A 464 -12.44 -4.86 30.37
C ARG A 464 -11.22 -4.03 29.99
N PHE A 465 -11.23 -3.42 28.82
CA PHE A 465 -10.13 -2.64 28.29
C PHE A 465 -10.53 -1.17 28.13
N HIS A 466 -9.66 -0.29 28.58
CA HIS A 466 -9.78 1.15 28.39
C HIS A 466 -8.47 1.69 27.79
N GLY A 467 -8.60 2.69 26.93
CA GLY A 467 -7.47 3.28 26.20
C GLY A 467 -7.10 2.51 24.93
N PRO A 468 -6.03 2.94 24.24
CA PRO A 468 -5.63 2.39 22.97
C PRO A 468 -5.08 0.97 23.10
N ARG A 469 -5.39 0.12 22.13
CA ARG A 469 -4.93 -1.26 22.03
C ARG A 469 -4.95 -1.75 20.60
N ALA A 470 -4.13 -2.77 20.31
CA ALA A 470 -3.99 -3.29 18.97
C ALA A 470 -4.08 -4.83 18.92
N ILE A 471 -4.65 -5.32 17.83
CA ILE A 471 -4.61 -6.72 17.42
C ILE A 471 -4.05 -6.79 16.00
N ARG A 472 -3.02 -7.61 15.79
CA ARG A 472 -2.36 -7.80 14.50
C ARG A 472 -2.48 -9.22 14.01
N TYR A 473 -2.70 -9.41 12.73
CA TYR A 473 -2.88 -10.73 12.13
C TYR A 473 -2.33 -10.75 10.69
N PRO A 474 -1.88 -11.95 10.21
CA PRO A 474 -1.21 -12.09 8.93
C PRO A 474 -2.18 -12.03 7.75
N ARG A 475 -1.62 -11.96 6.55
CA ARG A 475 -2.34 -12.10 5.29
C ARG A 475 -2.63 -13.57 5.00
N GLY A 476 -3.86 -13.90 4.63
CA GLY A 476 -4.22 -15.25 4.20
C GLY A 476 -4.94 -16.08 5.25
N GLY A 477 -4.84 -17.39 5.12
CA GLY A 477 -5.45 -18.36 6.03
C GLY A 477 -4.54 -18.71 7.20
N GLN A 478 -5.11 -19.33 8.25
CA GLN A 478 -4.32 -19.87 9.35
C GLN A 478 -3.53 -21.11 8.91
N ASP A 479 -2.39 -21.33 9.55
CA ASP A 479 -1.64 -22.58 9.40
C ASP A 479 -2.38 -23.76 10.04
N ALA A 480 -2.39 -24.91 9.38
CA ALA A 480 -3.12 -26.09 9.86
C ALA A 480 -2.58 -26.62 11.20
N ALA A 481 -1.25 -26.55 11.41
CA ALA A 481 -0.64 -26.99 12.66
C ALA A 481 -0.98 -26.05 13.83
N LEU A 482 -1.19 -24.75 13.56
CA LEU A 482 -1.57 -23.77 14.58
C LEU A 482 -3.07 -23.82 14.92
N ALA A 483 -3.90 -24.24 13.97
CA ALA A 483 -5.34 -24.42 14.18
C ALA A 483 -5.67 -25.47 15.25
N GLU A 484 -4.79 -26.46 15.45
CA GLU A 484 -4.99 -27.57 16.40
C GLU A 484 -4.91 -27.11 17.88
N PHE A 485 -4.25 -26.00 18.17
CA PHE A 485 -3.99 -25.58 19.57
C PHE A 485 -5.17 -24.83 20.23
N GLY A 486 -6.17 -24.43 19.47
CA GLY A 486 -7.33 -23.71 20.02
C GLY A 486 -6.96 -22.36 20.65
N CYS A 487 -7.82 -21.89 21.58
CA CYS A 487 -7.64 -20.64 22.34
C CYS A 487 -7.84 -20.91 23.84
N THR A 488 -6.83 -20.63 24.65
CA THR A 488 -6.91 -20.75 26.10
C THR A 488 -7.41 -19.47 26.78
N GLY A 489 -7.30 -18.33 26.12
CA GLY A 489 -7.59 -17.00 26.67
C GLY A 489 -6.47 -16.44 27.55
N GLU A 490 -5.32 -17.10 27.63
CA GLU A 490 -4.15 -16.63 28.35
C GLU A 490 -3.28 -15.71 27.46
N ASP A 491 -2.49 -14.83 28.08
CA ASP A 491 -1.57 -13.91 27.39
C ASP A 491 -0.43 -14.66 26.66
N TYR A 492 -0.11 -15.89 27.09
CA TYR A 492 0.83 -16.81 26.48
C TYR A 492 0.51 -18.26 26.86
N ASP A 493 0.92 -19.22 26.01
CA ASP A 493 0.69 -20.65 26.22
C ASP A 493 1.94 -21.47 26.00
N PHE A 494 2.13 -22.54 26.79
CA PHE A 494 3.06 -23.59 26.48
C PHE A 494 2.47 -24.55 25.46
N LEU A 495 2.91 -24.49 24.21
CA LEU A 495 2.50 -25.43 23.16
C LEU A 495 3.20 -26.79 23.33
N ARG A 496 4.41 -26.77 23.88
CA ARG A 496 5.18 -27.96 24.30
C ARG A 496 5.84 -27.65 25.62
N LYS A 497 5.80 -28.63 26.53
CA LYS A 497 6.46 -28.53 27.83
C LYS A 497 7.18 -29.84 28.10
N VAL A 498 8.45 -29.76 28.42
CA VAL A 498 9.33 -30.89 28.69
C VAL A 498 9.90 -30.73 30.11
N ASP A 499 9.87 -31.80 30.90
CA ASP A 499 10.42 -31.77 32.24
C ASP A 499 11.92 -31.41 32.20
N ASP A 500 12.32 -30.48 33.06
CA ASP A 500 13.71 -30.00 33.19
C ASP A 500 14.30 -29.37 31.91
N ALA A 501 13.49 -28.89 30.99
CA ALA A 501 13.97 -28.18 29.80
C ALA A 501 14.75 -26.92 30.19
N THR A 502 15.99 -26.82 29.71
CA THR A 502 16.85 -25.64 29.91
C THR A 502 16.78 -24.65 28.76
N ILE A 503 16.10 -25.01 27.69
CA ILE A 503 15.93 -24.23 26.47
C ILE A 503 14.45 -23.97 26.26
N VAL A 504 14.10 -22.74 25.90
CA VAL A 504 12.76 -22.41 25.45
C VAL A 504 12.79 -21.66 24.12
N LEU A 505 11.90 -22.07 23.22
CA LEU A 505 11.66 -21.42 21.96
C LEU A 505 10.37 -20.59 22.10
N VAL A 506 10.45 -19.31 21.72
CA VAL A 506 9.32 -18.37 21.87
C VAL A 506 9.04 -17.69 20.53
N SER A 507 7.78 -17.61 20.15
CA SER A 507 7.34 -16.84 18.99
C SER A 507 5.85 -16.48 19.09
N TYR A 508 5.33 -15.86 18.04
CA TYR A 508 3.93 -15.47 17.89
C TYR A 508 3.47 -15.55 16.44
N ALA A 509 2.16 -15.53 16.23
CA ALA A 509 1.52 -15.57 14.91
C ALA A 509 2.05 -16.72 14.03
N ASP A 510 2.28 -16.48 12.73
CA ASP A 510 2.65 -17.51 11.76
C ASP A 510 4.07 -18.07 11.93
N GLU A 511 4.97 -17.33 12.61
CA GLU A 511 6.34 -17.81 12.86
C GLU A 511 6.37 -19.01 13.80
N LEU A 512 5.30 -19.24 14.56
CA LEU A 512 5.14 -20.42 15.41
C LEU A 512 5.15 -21.74 14.65
N ALA A 513 4.75 -21.76 13.38
CA ALA A 513 4.75 -22.98 12.57
C ALA A 513 6.19 -23.48 12.33
N ASP A 514 7.11 -22.56 11.94
CA ASP A 514 8.54 -22.86 11.78
C ASP A 514 9.19 -23.22 13.12
N LEU A 515 8.79 -22.55 14.19
CA LEU A 515 9.29 -22.83 15.53
C LEU A 515 8.92 -24.23 16.03
N LEU A 516 7.68 -24.69 15.77
CA LEU A 516 7.22 -26.05 16.08
C LEU A 516 7.93 -27.10 15.24
N GLN A 517 8.25 -26.80 13.99
CA GLN A 517 9.06 -27.67 13.16
C GLN A 517 10.50 -27.75 13.69
N ALA A 518 11.09 -26.62 14.05
CA ALA A 518 12.43 -26.58 14.63
C ALA A 518 12.51 -27.38 15.94
N GLU A 519 11.50 -27.30 16.80
CA GLU A 519 11.41 -28.11 18.04
C GLU A 519 11.45 -29.61 17.73
N ARG A 520 10.64 -30.08 16.77
CA ARG A 520 10.61 -31.51 16.36
C ARG A 520 11.98 -31.98 15.85
N GLU A 521 12.70 -31.15 15.10
CA GLU A 521 14.02 -31.46 14.59
C GLU A 521 15.10 -31.45 15.69
N LEU A 522 15.00 -30.55 16.68
CA LEU A 522 15.85 -30.51 17.86
C LEU A 522 15.64 -31.74 18.75
N GLN A 523 14.39 -32.17 18.93
CA GLN A 523 14.04 -33.39 19.68
C GLN A 523 14.68 -34.64 19.04
N GLN A 524 14.66 -34.76 17.70
CA GLN A 524 15.36 -35.86 17.00
C GLN A 524 16.88 -35.87 17.26
N LYS A 525 17.44 -34.70 17.58
CA LYS A 525 18.86 -34.52 17.95
C LYS A 525 19.11 -34.61 19.47
N SER A 526 18.11 -35.06 20.24
CA SER A 526 18.15 -35.17 21.70
C SER A 526 18.33 -33.82 22.43
N ILE A 527 17.90 -32.73 21.82
CA ILE A 527 17.87 -31.40 22.43
C ILE A 527 16.39 -31.10 22.83
N ALA A 528 16.13 -31.17 24.13
CA ALA A 528 14.80 -30.94 24.66
C ALA A 528 14.56 -29.43 24.83
N CYS A 529 13.42 -28.96 24.31
CA CYS A 529 13.03 -27.56 24.36
C CYS A 529 11.56 -27.41 24.78
N ASP A 530 11.27 -26.42 25.61
CA ASP A 530 9.91 -25.90 25.74
C ASP A 530 9.55 -25.05 24.50
N VAL A 531 8.27 -24.94 24.17
CA VAL A 531 7.75 -24.02 23.16
C VAL A 531 6.67 -23.16 23.76
N ILE A 532 6.88 -21.85 23.71
CA ILE A 532 5.92 -20.85 24.18
C ILE A 532 5.38 -20.05 23.00
N LYS A 533 4.07 -19.97 22.93
CA LYS A 533 3.32 -19.06 22.07
C LYS A 533 3.02 -17.78 22.85
N ALA A 534 3.51 -16.63 22.41
CA ALA A 534 3.10 -15.33 22.93
C ALA A 534 1.85 -14.85 22.16
N VAL A 535 0.77 -14.55 22.85
CA VAL A 535 -0.45 -13.97 22.25
C VAL A 535 -0.49 -12.47 22.53
N LYS A 536 -0.22 -12.05 23.76
CA LYS A 536 0.00 -10.66 24.12
C LYS A 536 1.49 -10.37 23.97
N LEU A 537 1.83 -9.55 23.01
CA LEU A 537 3.22 -9.21 22.71
C LEU A 537 3.77 -8.13 23.65
N TYR A 538 2.92 -7.20 24.08
CA TYR A 538 3.31 -6.09 24.93
C TYR A 538 2.10 -5.53 25.71
N PRO A 539 2.26 -5.02 26.95
CA PRO A 539 3.42 -5.25 27.83
C PRO A 539 3.48 -6.71 28.31
N PHE A 540 4.69 -7.17 28.63
CA PHE A 540 4.89 -8.50 29.20
C PHE A 540 4.30 -8.60 30.60
N THR A 541 3.80 -9.80 30.95
CA THR A 541 3.34 -10.08 32.33
C THR A 541 4.50 -10.58 33.18
N ASP A 542 4.48 -10.27 34.48
CA ASP A 542 5.48 -10.80 35.44
C ASP A 542 5.53 -12.32 35.42
N LYS A 543 4.37 -12.97 35.23
CA LYS A 543 4.26 -14.44 35.09
C LYS A 543 5.06 -14.95 33.89
N MET A 544 4.94 -14.30 32.73
CA MET A 544 5.69 -14.68 31.52
C MET A 544 7.21 -14.53 31.73
N ILE A 545 7.63 -13.40 32.29
CA ILE A 545 9.03 -13.15 32.58
C ILE A 545 9.58 -14.21 33.58
N ALA A 546 8.83 -14.51 34.63
CA ALA A 546 9.22 -15.52 35.63
C ALA A 546 9.30 -16.93 35.03
N ASP A 547 8.38 -17.31 34.14
CA ASP A 547 8.41 -18.62 33.48
C ASP A 547 9.59 -18.72 32.49
N LEU A 548 9.82 -17.69 31.70
CA LEU A 548 10.97 -17.64 30.77
C LEU A 548 12.32 -17.67 31.52
N SER A 549 12.42 -16.99 32.67
CA SER A 549 13.64 -16.91 33.48
C SER A 549 14.09 -18.26 34.06
N LYS A 550 13.27 -19.29 34.03
CA LYS A 550 13.65 -20.66 34.43
C LYS A 550 14.61 -21.34 33.44
N HIS A 551 14.68 -20.84 32.20
CA HIS A 551 15.48 -21.42 31.15
C HIS A 551 16.87 -20.76 31.07
N LYS A 552 17.88 -21.52 30.67
CA LYS A 552 19.24 -21.01 30.44
C LYS A 552 19.43 -20.39 29.06
N ILE A 553 18.68 -20.88 28.09
CA ILE A 553 18.70 -20.40 26.70
C ILE A 553 17.27 -20.08 26.28
N ILE A 554 17.07 -18.87 25.77
CA ILE A 554 15.81 -18.42 25.20
C ILE A 554 16.09 -18.06 23.74
N LEU A 555 15.39 -18.72 22.80
CA LEU A 555 15.34 -18.28 21.41
C LEU A 555 13.99 -17.59 21.19
N PHE A 556 14.04 -16.34 20.73
CA PHE A 556 12.86 -15.57 20.33
C PHE A 556 12.92 -15.32 18.83
N ALA A 557 11.91 -15.82 18.08
CA ALA A 557 11.80 -15.65 16.63
C ALA A 557 10.60 -14.76 16.30
N GLU A 558 10.79 -13.80 15.39
CA GLU A 558 9.72 -12.87 15.02
C GLU A 558 9.86 -12.30 13.60
N GLU A 559 8.73 -12.22 12.88
CA GLU A 559 8.61 -11.52 11.60
C GLU A 559 8.53 -9.99 11.82
N CYS A 560 9.58 -9.42 12.41
CA CYS A 560 9.69 -8.01 12.73
C CYS A 560 11.12 -7.52 12.47
N ILE A 561 11.27 -6.22 12.18
CA ILE A 561 12.60 -5.58 12.18
C ILE A 561 13.25 -5.73 13.56
N ALA A 562 14.55 -6.08 13.62
CA ALA A 562 15.21 -6.39 14.88
C ALA A 562 15.25 -5.21 15.86
N ASN A 563 15.52 -4.01 15.35
CA ASN A 563 15.69 -2.83 16.18
C ASN A 563 14.34 -2.33 16.75
N GLY A 564 14.24 -2.21 18.06
CA GLY A 564 13.05 -1.79 18.78
C GLY A 564 11.93 -2.82 18.82
N SER A 565 12.21 -4.06 18.47
CA SER A 565 11.26 -5.16 18.39
C SER A 565 10.81 -5.71 19.75
N ILE A 566 9.86 -6.61 19.71
CA ILE A 566 9.38 -7.32 20.92
C ILE A 566 10.51 -8.14 21.55
N GLY A 567 11.36 -8.79 20.72
CA GLY A 567 12.50 -9.57 21.22
C GLY A 567 13.52 -8.73 21.98
N GLU A 568 13.88 -7.53 21.50
CA GLU A 568 14.76 -6.60 22.23
C GLU A 568 14.14 -6.16 23.57
N HIS A 569 12.85 -5.82 23.57
CA HIS A 569 12.15 -5.45 24.80
C HIS A 569 12.09 -6.61 25.80
N LEU A 570 11.88 -7.83 25.31
CA LEU A 570 11.85 -9.03 26.14
C LEU A 570 13.21 -9.32 26.75
N GLU A 571 14.29 -9.28 25.96
CA GLU A 571 15.65 -9.47 26.46
C GLU A 571 15.97 -8.45 27.57
N TYR A 572 15.66 -7.18 27.33
CA TYR A 572 15.84 -6.13 28.33
C TYR A 572 15.03 -6.40 29.61
N ALA A 573 13.75 -6.79 29.47
CA ALA A 573 12.89 -7.08 30.62
C ALA A 573 13.42 -8.27 31.45
N LEU A 574 13.92 -9.33 30.80
CA LEU A 574 14.52 -10.48 31.46
C LEU A 574 15.79 -10.07 32.25
N GLN A 575 16.67 -9.27 31.65
CA GLN A 575 17.89 -8.77 32.29
C GLN A 575 17.56 -7.89 33.52
N GLN A 576 16.56 -7.00 33.41
CA GLN A 576 16.11 -6.18 34.54
C GLN A 576 15.54 -7.02 35.70
N ASN A 577 15.03 -8.22 35.42
CA ASN A 577 14.56 -9.19 36.43
C ASN A 577 15.68 -10.17 36.89
N GLY A 578 16.94 -9.88 36.57
CA GLY A 578 18.11 -10.64 37.04
C GLY A 578 18.40 -11.92 36.27
N TRP A 579 17.75 -12.15 35.12
CA TRP A 579 18.07 -13.26 34.25
C TRP A 579 19.42 -13.02 33.55
N ASN A 580 20.30 -14.04 33.56
CA ASN A 580 21.64 -13.97 33.02
C ASN A 580 21.95 -15.10 32.02
N GLY A 581 20.91 -15.74 31.50
CA GLY A 581 21.02 -16.77 30.49
C GLY A 581 21.42 -16.22 29.12
N ARG A 582 21.33 -17.06 28.11
CA ARG A 582 21.66 -16.71 26.72
C ARG A 582 20.39 -16.43 25.93
N PHE A 583 20.25 -15.20 25.43
CA PHE A 583 19.17 -14.81 24.53
C PHE A 583 19.61 -14.92 23.07
N ILE A 584 18.79 -15.54 22.23
CA ILE A 584 18.98 -15.67 20.78
C ILE A 584 17.81 -14.97 20.12
N HIS A 585 18.07 -13.84 19.52
CA HIS A 585 17.06 -13.07 18.82
C HIS A 585 17.15 -13.31 17.31
N CYS A 586 16.14 -14.01 16.76
CA CYS A 586 15.94 -14.25 15.34
C CYS A 586 14.88 -13.28 14.82
N ALA A 587 15.29 -12.29 14.02
CA ALA A 587 14.44 -11.22 13.52
C ALA A 587 15.02 -10.64 12.22
N VAL A 588 14.23 -9.83 11.54
CA VAL A 588 14.63 -9.21 10.26
C VAL A 588 15.69 -8.13 10.50
N ARG A 589 16.89 -8.33 9.97
CA ARG A 589 18.00 -7.38 10.08
C ARG A 589 18.15 -6.45 8.88
N ASN A 590 17.68 -6.87 7.71
CA ASN A 590 17.67 -6.07 6.49
C ASN A 590 16.23 -5.92 6.00
N ALA A 591 15.71 -4.70 6.03
CA ALA A 591 14.34 -4.40 5.66
C ALA A 591 14.07 -4.39 4.14
N CYS A 592 15.11 -4.39 3.31
CA CYS A 592 14.97 -4.48 1.84
C CYS A 592 14.71 -5.95 1.44
N LEU A 593 13.46 -6.38 1.61
CA LEU A 593 13.02 -7.73 1.29
C LEU A 593 12.37 -7.75 -0.10
N PRO A 594 12.94 -8.47 -1.08
CA PRO A 594 12.45 -8.47 -2.46
C PRO A 594 11.09 -9.17 -2.59
N HIS A 595 10.53 -9.11 -3.78
CA HIS A 595 9.42 -10.00 -4.15
C HIS A 595 9.87 -11.46 -4.05
N ALA A 596 9.09 -12.29 -3.37
CA ALA A 596 9.38 -13.71 -3.19
C ALA A 596 8.15 -14.46 -2.66
N SER A 597 8.28 -15.74 -2.33
CA SER A 597 7.35 -16.44 -1.45
C SER A 597 7.72 -16.20 0.03
N VAL A 598 6.78 -16.43 0.94
CA VAL A 598 7.03 -16.34 2.40
C VAL A 598 8.18 -17.28 2.80
N ALA A 599 8.20 -18.52 2.30
CA ALA A 599 9.25 -19.47 2.60
C ALA A 599 10.65 -18.99 2.14
N GLN A 600 10.76 -18.36 0.97
CA GLN A 600 12.03 -17.79 0.49
C GLN A 600 12.48 -16.60 1.35
N ILE A 601 11.56 -15.74 1.81
CA ILE A 601 11.91 -14.65 2.72
C ILE A 601 12.36 -15.20 4.08
N LYS A 602 11.65 -16.17 4.66
CA LYS A 602 12.05 -16.81 5.91
C LYS A 602 13.46 -17.44 5.80
N GLN A 603 13.75 -18.14 4.71
CA GLN A 603 15.08 -18.66 4.44
C GLN A 603 16.14 -17.55 4.35
N ALA A 604 15.87 -16.48 3.62
CA ALA A 604 16.80 -15.36 3.45
C ALA A 604 17.04 -14.56 4.75
N THR A 605 16.05 -14.52 5.64
CA THR A 605 16.13 -13.81 6.93
C THR A 605 16.58 -14.70 8.10
N GLY A 606 16.70 -16.02 7.89
CA GLY A 606 17.07 -16.98 8.94
C GLY A 606 15.94 -17.30 9.91
N LEU A 607 14.69 -17.16 9.47
CA LEU A 607 13.48 -17.44 10.24
C LEU A 607 12.81 -18.75 9.85
N ASP A 608 13.37 -19.53 8.94
CA ASP A 608 12.92 -20.89 8.67
C ASP A 608 13.39 -21.88 9.75
N ALA A 609 12.71 -23.02 9.86
CA ALA A 609 13.00 -24.02 10.89
C ALA A 609 14.46 -24.47 10.93
N ALA A 610 15.11 -24.63 9.76
CA ALA A 610 16.49 -25.11 9.68
C ALA A 610 17.48 -24.10 10.31
N HIS A 611 17.31 -22.80 10.06
CA HIS A 611 18.14 -21.75 10.67
C HIS A 611 17.88 -21.63 12.18
N LEU A 612 16.62 -21.76 12.63
CA LEU A 612 16.28 -21.76 14.05
C LEU A 612 16.95 -22.93 14.79
N VAL A 613 16.93 -24.14 14.19
CA VAL A 613 17.68 -25.31 14.70
C VAL A 613 19.16 -25.03 14.80
N GLN A 614 19.76 -24.47 13.75
CA GLN A 614 21.17 -24.13 13.75
C GLN A 614 21.55 -23.12 14.85
N ALA A 615 20.70 -22.10 15.06
CA ALA A 615 20.90 -21.09 16.09
C ALA A 615 20.91 -21.70 17.50
N VAL A 616 20.00 -22.63 17.79
CA VAL A 616 19.98 -23.36 19.06
C VAL A 616 21.22 -24.24 19.22
N GLN A 617 21.60 -25.02 18.19
CA GLN A 617 22.76 -25.89 18.24
C GLN A 617 24.08 -25.12 18.51
N MET A 618 24.26 -23.98 17.84
CA MET A 618 25.39 -23.08 18.07
C MET A 618 25.43 -22.54 19.52
N ALA A 619 24.25 -22.32 20.10
CA ALA A 619 24.17 -21.84 21.47
C ALA A 619 24.53 -22.92 22.49
N VAL A 620 24.08 -24.15 22.27
CA VAL A 620 24.41 -25.30 23.12
C VAL A 620 25.92 -25.60 23.07
N THR A 621 26.50 -25.74 21.88
CA THR A 621 27.92 -26.05 21.69
C THR A 621 28.86 -24.98 22.28
N LYS A 622 28.53 -23.71 22.18
CA LYS A 622 29.31 -22.63 22.79
C LYS A 622 29.15 -22.56 24.31
N GLY A 623 28.04 -23.08 24.86
CA GLY A 623 27.83 -23.20 26.31
C GLY A 623 28.66 -24.32 26.95
N GLU A 624 28.89 -25.42 26.23
CA GLU A 624 29.76 -26.52 26.71
C GLU A 624 31.23 -26.12 26.82
N ASN A 625 31.69 -25.11 26.09
CA ASN A 625 33.06 -24.58 26.15
C ASN A 625 33.26 -23.51 27.23
N LEU A 626 32.23 -23.18 28.02
CA LEU A 626 32.26 -22.19 29.11
C LEU A 626 32.08 -22.85 30.51
N LEU A 627 31.95 -24.17 30.57
CA LEU A 627 32.00 -24.99 31.77
C LEU A 627 33.31 -25.73 31.84
#